data_e946b4eca1cb0cc8ca37973dd9b98b7d
#
_entry.id   e946b4eca1cb0cc8ca37973dd9b98b7d
#
_cell.length_a   1.000
_cell.length_b   1.000
_cell.length_c   1.000
_cell.angle_alpha   90.00
_cell.angle_beta   90.00
_cell.angle_gamma   90.00
#
_symmetry.space_group_name_H-M   'P 1'
#
loop_
_entity.id
_entity.type
_entity.pdbx_description
1 polymer ?
#
loop_
_entity_poly.entity_id
_entity_poly.type
_entity_poly.pdbx_seq_one_letter_code
_entity_poly.pdbx_strand_id
1 'polypeptide(L)'
;MKKKEEEKQKNVKKGRRIEKSEKVKKDSKEWKEQKTEDKKHDTGKRETEVEKDLNEMAPSAPEQRVVAVLKERGLTMTTVESCTGGMIAAAVTSVAGSSSVFHQGYVTYCDEAKHEMAGVRKKTLRKYTAVSRQTAKEMAAGGARAAKADCCISVTGYAGPPSGEPGEEVGLVYIGCAFRGKVKVKECHFSGTRGEVREQAKQKALKMLAVRLEHQG
;
A
#
# COMPACT_ATOMS: atom_id res chain seq x y z
N MET A 1 -19.49 -49.52 8.85
CA MET A 1 -19.87 -48.08 8.71
C MET A 1 -18.67 -47.12 8.82
N LYS A 2 -17.80 -47.25 9.81
CA LYS A 2 -16.64 -46.33 9.99
C LYS A 2 -15.69 -46.16 8.77
N LYS A 3 -15.35 -47.22 8.03
CA LYS A 3 -14.46 -47.13 6.85
C LYS A 3 -15.02 -46.31 5.70
N LYS A 4 -16.33 -46.28 5.47
CA LYS A 4 -16.95 -45.44 4.42
C LYS A 4 -16.97 -43.95 4.76
N GLU A 5 -17.03 -43.59 6.03
CA GLU A 5 -16.97 -42.21 6.48
C GLU A 5 -15.55 -41.63 6.39
N GLU A 6 -14.53 -42.42 6.73
CA GLU A 6 -13.12 -42.00 6.56
C GLU A 6 -12.73 -41.77 5.10
N GLU A 7 -13.26 -42.58 4.19
CA GLU A 7 -13.01 -42.46 2.76
C GLU A 7 -13.70 -41.20 2.18
N LYS A 8 -14.93 -40.87 2.62
CA LYS A 8 -15.62 -39.64 2.31
C LYS A 8 -14.86 -38.41 2.79
N GLN A 9 -14.33 -38.42 4.01
CA GLN A 9 -13.54 -37.31 4.54
C GLN A 9 -12.20 -37.11 3.81
N LYS A 10 -11.54 -38.20 3.39
CA LYS A 10 -10.32 -38.13 2.58
C LYS A 10 -10.59 -37.51 1.20
N ASN A 11 -11.71 -37.87 0.57
CA ASN A 11 -12.07 -37.30 -0.74
C ASN A 11 -12.45 -35.83 -0.66
N VAL A 12 -13.15 -35.40 0.38
CA VAL A 12 -13.45 -33.97 0.62
C VAL A 12 -12.19 -33.15 0.86
N LYS A 13 -11.22 -33.69 1.65
CA LYS A 13 -9.93 -33.02 1.87
C LYS A 13 -9.10 -32.94 0.58
N LYS A 14 -9.14 -33.96 -0.26
CA LYS A 14 -8.44 -33.99 -1.56
C LYS A 14 -9.04 -32.99 -2.53
N GLY A 15 -10.37 -32.87 -2.61
CA GLY A 15 -11.08 -31.88 -3.42
C GLY A 15 -10.70 -30.44 -3.03
N ARG A 16 -10.77 -30.09 -1.75
CA ARG A 16 -10.38 -28.77 -1.23
C ARG A 16 -8.90 -28.42 -1.48
N ARG A 17 -8.02 -29.43 -1.54
CA ARG A 17 -6.60 -29.22 -1.84
C ARG A 17 -6.36 -28.94 -3.32
N ILE A 18 -7.14 -29.54 -4.22
CA ILE A 18 -7.10 -29.31 -5.66
C ILE A 18 -7.63 -27.92 -5.98
N GLU A 19 -8.80 -27.52 -5.47
CA GLU A 19 -9.35 -26.17 -5.67
C GLU A 19 -8.42 -25.07 -5.19
N LYS A 20 -7.76 -25.25 -4.00
CA LYS A 20 -6.74 -24.30 -3.53
C LYS A 20 -5.54 -24.23 -4.45
N SER A 21 -5.10 -25.34 -5.05
CA SER A 21 -3.95 -25.36 -5.96
C SER A 21 -4.26 -24.70 -7.31
N GLU A 22 -5.48 -24.87 -7.82
CA GLU A 22 -5.93 -24.25 -9.06
C GLU A 22 -6.14 -22.76 -8.90
N LYS A 23 -6.73 -22.30 -7.78
CA LYS A 23 -6.86 -20.88 -7.46
C LYS A 23 -5.50 -20.18 -7.36
N VAL A 24 -4.51 -20.83 -6.71
CA VAL A 24 -3.13 -20.30 -6.62
C VAL A 24 -2.46 -20.24 -7.99
N LYS A 25 -2.73 -21.20 -8.88
CA LYS A 25 -2.20 -21.19 -10.27
C LYS A 25 -2.83 -20.08 -11.10
N LYS A 26 -4.15 -19.84 -10.96
CA LYS A 26 -4.87 -18.77 -11.67
C LYS A 26 -4.37 -17.40 -11.21
N ASP A 27 -4.29 -17.17 -9.89
CA ASP A 27 -3.73 -15.93 -9.32
C ASP A 27 -2.27 -15.69 -9.75
N SER A 28 -1.47 -16.75 -9.93
CA SER A 28 -0.08 -16.63 -10.38
C SER A 28 0.06 -16.33 -11.87
N LYS A 29 -0.93 -16.73 -12.70
CA LYS A 29 -0.94 -16.47 -14.14
C LYS A 29 -1.38 -15.03 -14.41
N GLU A 30 -2.44 -14.56 -13.76
CA GLU A 30 -2.88 -13.16 -13.81
C GLU A 30 -1.79 -12.20 -13.32
N TRP A 31 -0.99 -12.61 -12.33
CA TRP A 31 0.13 -11.81 -11.84
C TRP A 31 1.31 -11.75 -12.81
N LYS A 32 1.55 -12.81 -13.62
CA LYS A 32 2.59 -12.82 -14.66
C LYS A 32 2.20 -11.95 -15.86
N GLU A 33 0.93 -11.93 -16.24
CA GLU A 33 0.42 -11.09 -17.33
C GLU A 33 0.48 -9.60 -16.95
N GLN A 34 0.15 -9.25 -15.71
CA GLN A 34 0.30 -7.88 -15.19
C GLN A 34 1.76 -7.39 -15.16
N LYS A 35 2.73 -8.32 -14.99
CA LYS A 35 4.17 -7.99 -14.98
C LYS A 35 4.74 -7.62 -16.35
N THR A 36 4.11 -8.06 -17.43
CA THR A 36 4.50 -7.72 -18.80
C THR A 36 3.95 -6.36 -19.23
N GLU A 37 2.81 -5.91 -18.70
CA GLU A 37 2.26 -4.58 -18.96
C GLU A 37 2.99 -3.48 -18.18
N ASP A 38 3.40 -3.74 -16.92
CA ASP A 38 4.16 -2.78 -16.09
C ASP A 38 5.56 -2.41 -16.67
N LYS A 39 6.12 -3.22 -17.58
CA LYS A 39 7.41 -2.94 -18.23
C LYS A 39 7.32 -1.98 -19.42
N LYS A 40 6.13 -1.65 -19.92
CA LYS A 40 5.95 -0.81 -21.12
C LYS A 40 5.62 0.65 -20.85
N HIS A 41 5.42 1.08 -19.59
CA HIS A 41 5.06 2.45 -19.26
C HIS A 41 5.97 3.02 -18.16
N ASP A 42 7.23 3.24 -18.52
CA ASP A 42 8.11 4.15 -17.76
C ASP A 42 7.97 5.56 -18.34
N THR A 43 7.11 6.36 -17.70
CA THR A 43 6.90 7.78 -18.03
C THR A 43 7.50 8.70 -16.95
N GLY A 44 8.70 8.39 -16.49
CA GLY A 44 9.39 9.13 -15.42
C GLY A 44 9.66 10.61 -15.68
N LYS A 45 9.54 11.08 -16.93
CA LYS A 45 9.78 12.50 -17.27
C LYS A 45 8.53 13.39 -17.23
N ARG A 46 7.31 12.86 -17.37
CA ARG A 46 6.08 13.67 -17.31
C ARG A 46 5.60 13.95 -15.88
N GLU A 47 5.99 13.12 -14.92
CA GLU A 47 5.55 13.29 -13.52
C GLU A 47 6.18 14.53 -12.85
N THR A 48 7.37 14.96 -13.28
CA THR A 48 8.08 16.07 -12.66
C THR A 48 7.53 17.47 -13.03
N GLU A 49 7.01 17.67 -14.24
CA GLU A 49 6.43 18.94 -14.65
C GLU A 49 5.05 19.15 -14.03
N VAL A 50 4.21 18.11 -14.04
CA VAL A 50 2.90 18.14 -13.40
C VAL A 50 2.98 18.28 -11.87
N GLU A 51 4.01 17.69 -11.22
CA GLU A 51 4.26 17.90 -9.78
C GLU A 51 4.66 19.35 -9.47
N LYS A 52 5.29 20.08 -10.39
CA LYS A 52 5.62 21.51 -10.24
C LYS A 52 4.39 22.41 -10.33
N ASP A 53 3.56 22.21 -11.34
CA ASP A 53 2.36 23.04 -11.58
C ASP A 53 1.34 22.92 -10.43
N LEU A 54 1.18 21.72 -9.85
CA LEU A 54 0.26 21.51 -8.73
C LEU A 54 0.76 22.08 -7.40
N ASN A 55 2.07 22.27 -7.25
CA ASN A 55 2.63 22.92 -6.06
C ASN A 55 2.39 24.45 -6.05
N GLU A 56 2.19 25.05 -7.23
CA GLU A 56 1.94 26.48 -7.40
C GLU A 56 0.44 26.85 -7.33
N MET A 57 -0.48 25.91 -7.59
CA MET A 57 -1.91 26.19 -7.74
C MET A 57 -2.79 25.98 -6.52
N ALA A 58 -2.32 25.39 -5.40
CA ALA A 58 -3.20 25.08 -4.27
C ALA A 58 -2.59 25.43 -2.90
N PRO A 59 -3.14 26.42 -2.19
CA PRO A 59 -2.68 26.80 -0.85
C PRO A 59 -3.11 25.83 0.26
N SER A 60 -3.83 24.76 -0.03
CA SER A 60 -4.30 23.81 0.98
C SER A 60 -3.33 22.64 1.23
N ALA A 61 -3.19 22.23 2.49
CA ALA A 61 -2.39 21.09 2.88
C ALA A 61 -2.82 19.80 2.13
N PRO A 62 -1.88 18.88 1.80
CA PRO A 62 -2.18 17.69 0.98
C PRO A 62 -3.32 16.85 1.53
N GLU A 63 -3.46 16.71 2.84
CA GLU A 63 -4.53 15.99 3.52
C GLU A 63 -5.89 16.64 3.28
N GLN A 64 -5.96 17.96 3.25
CA GLN A 64 -7.21 18.70 2.97
C GLN A 64 -7.65 18.47 1.52
N ARG A 65 -6.71 18.51 0.56
CA ARG A 65 -6.98 18.22 -0.84
C ARG A 65 -7.49 16.79 -1.04
N VAL A 66 -6.83 15.81 -0.41
CA VAL A 66 -7.23 14.40 -0.46
C VAL A 66 -8.66 14.23 0.05
N VAL A 67 -8.97 14.76 1.24
CA VAL A 67 -10.32 14.63 1.82
C VAL A 67 -11.37 15.33 0.95
N ALA A 68 -11.08 16.53 0.44
CA ALA A 68 -12.01 17.28 -0.40
C ALA A 68 -12.37 16.50 -1.69
N VAL A 69 -11.36 16.01 -2.42
CA VAL A 69 -11.58 15.25 -3.66
C VAL A 69 -12.29 13.92 -3.40
N LEU A 70 -11.95 13.22 -2.33
CA LEU A 70 -12.62 11.97 -1.97
C LEU A 70 -14.10 12.21 -1.64
N LYS A 71 -14.42 13.26 -0.88
CA LYS A 71 -15.81 13.65 -0.57
C LYS A 71 -16.59 14.01 -1.83
N GLU A 72 -16.04 14.85 -2.68
CA GLU A 72 -16.65 15.26 -3.95
C GLU A 72 -17.00 14.06 -4.84
N ARG A 73 -16.15 13.04 -4.85
CA ARG A 73 -16.32 11.84 -5.71
C ARG A 73 -17.02 10.68 -5.03
N GLY A 74 -17.40 10.78 -3.78
CA GLY A 74 -18.00 9.69 -2.99
C GLY A 74 -17.06 8.49 -2.83
N LEU A 75 -15.74 8.74 -2.75
CA LEU A 75 -14.71 7.71 -2.63
C LEU A 75 -14.20 7.60 -1.19
N THR A 76 -13.71 6.40 -0.86
CA THR A 76 -13.14 6.09 0.46
C THR A 76 -11.66 5.76 0.37
N MET A 77 -10.92 6.01 1.45
CA MET A 77 -9.51 5.65 1.55
C MET A 77 -9.18 4.92 2.84
N THR A 78 -8.03 4.24 2.81
CA THR A 78 -7.39 3.65 3.99
C THR A 78 -5.87 3.87 3.95
N THR A 79 -5.21 3.59 5.07
CA THR A 79 -3.74 3.61 5.19
C THR A 79 -3.20 2.29 5.71
N VAL A 80 -1.99 1.91 5.25
CA VAL A 80 -1.21 0.79 5.80
C VAL A 80 0.19 1.31 6.11
N GLU A 81 0.43 1.64 7.36
CA GLU A 81 1.60 2.36 7.81
C GLU A 81 2.57 1.46 8.57
N SER A 82 3.87 1.57 8.27
CA SER A 82 4.94 0.97 9.03
C SER A 82 5.77 2.06 9.71
N CYS A 83 6.81 2.59 9.09
CA CYS A 83 7.68 3.60 9.72
C CYS A 83 6.99 4.91 10.11
N THR A 84 5.89 5.29 9.45
CA THR A 84 5.09 6.48 9.79
C THR A 84 4.20 6.29 11.03
N GLY A 85 3.85 5.04 11.37
CA GLY A 85 3.21 4.70 12.64
C GLY A 85 1.87 5.40 12.93
N GLY A 86 1.04 5.62 11.90
CA GLY A 86 -0.27 6.28 12.03
C GLY A 86 -0.27 7.79 11.71
N MET A 87 0.86 8.38 11.34
CA MET A 87 0.94 9.82 11.04
C MET A 87 0.08 10.22 9.83
N ILE A 88 -0.07 9.35 8.83
CA ILE A 88 -0.91 9.63 7.66
C ILE A 88 -2.38 9.57 8.05
N ALA A 89 -2.79 8.56 8.79
CA ALA A 89 -4.13 8.44 9.33
C ALA A 89 -4.48 9.64 10.22
N ALA A 90 -3.56 10.06 11.10
CA ALA A 90 -3.71 11.24 11.95
C ALA A 90 -3.88 12.53 11.12
N ALA A 91 -3.09 12.72 10.07
CA ALA A 91 -3.21 13.87 9.19
C ALA A 91 -4.57 13.90 8.46
N VAL A 92 -5.03 12.78 7.92
CA VAL A 92 -6.35 12.68 7.27
C VAL A 92 -7.48 12.95 8.26
N THR A 93 -7.42 12.37 9.46
CA THR A 93 -8.46 12.53 10.49
C THR A 93 -8.48 13.90 11.14
N SER A 94 -7.41 14.72 11.03
CA SER A 94 -7.40 16.12 11.44
C SER A 94 -8.29 17.03 10.57
N VAL A 95 -8.66 16.56 9.39
CA VAL A 95 -9.52 17.32 8.47
C VAL A 95 -10.98 17.11 8.82
N ALA A 96 -11.73 18.20 9.00
CA ALA A 96 -13.15 18.16 9.31
C ALA A 96 -13.96 17.40 8.24
N GLY A 97 -14.78 16.45 8.67
CA GLY A 97 -15.59 15.61 7.80
C GLY A 97 -14.84 14.44 7.15
N SER A 98 -13.62 14.15 7.57
CA SER A 98 -12.84 12.98 7.10
C SER A 98 -13.52 11.64 7.41
N SER A 99 -14.40 11.57 8.40
CA SER A 99 -15.14 10.34 8.75
C SER A 99 -16.00 9.78 7.62
N SER A 100 -16.40 10.63 6.65
CA SER A 100 -17.14 10.17 5.46
C SER A 100 -16.26 9.47 4.43
N VAL A 101 -14.93 9.62 4.48
CA VAL A 101 -13.99 9.10 3.49
C VAL A 101 -12.93 8.17 4.09
N PHE A 102 -12.68 8.23 5.40
CA PHE A 102 -11.68 7.44 6.10
C PHE A 102 -12.32 6.68 7.27
N HIS A 103 -12.55 5.37 7.10
CA HIS A 103 -13.23 4.56 8.10
C HIS A 103 -12.26 3.78 9.01
N GLN A 104 -11.08 3.43 8.48
CA GLN A 104 -10.07 2.67 9.21
C GLN A 104 -8.69 2.82 8.57
N GLY A 105 -7.64 2.58 9.36
CA GLY A 105 -6.25 2.51 8.93
C GLY A 105 -5.52 1.44 9.71
N TYR A 106 -4.39 0.99 9.21
CA TYR A 106 -3.62 -0.10 9.79
C TYR A 106 -2.20 0.37 10.10
N VAL A 107 -1.73 0.11 11.31
CA VAL A 107 -0.31 0.22 11.68
C VAL A 107 0.28 -1.18 11.69
N THR A 108 1.02 -1.52 10.63
CA THR A 108 1.62 -2.84 10.41
C THR A 108 3.12 -2.79 10.63
N TYR A 109 3.54 -2.71 11.90
CA TYR A 109 4.93 -2.38 12.24
C TYR A 109 5.88 -3.56 12.11
N CYS A 110 5.41 -4.79 12.33
CA CYS A 110 6.16 -6.04 12.12
C CYS A 110 5.69 -6.80 10.87
N ASP A 111 6.40 -7.83 10.50
CA ASP A 111 6.11 -8.65 9.30
C ASP A 111 4.81 -9.44 9.45
N GLU A 112 4.53 -9.94 10.64
CA GLU A 112 3.30 -10.65 10.96
C GLU A 112 2.08 -9.75 10.74
N ALA A 113 2.12 -8.52 11.26
CA ALA A 113 1.04 -7.54 11.06
C ALA A 113 0.86 -7.16 9.58
N LYS A 114 1.95 -7.02 8.80
CA LYS A 114 1.86 -6.81 7.35
C LYS A 114 1.15 -7.98 6.66
N HIS A 115 1.45 -9.20 7.09
CA HIS A 115 0.81 -10.41 6.54
C HIS A 115 -0.67 -10.50 6.94
N GLU A 116 -0.97 -10.39 8.22
CA GLU A 116 -2.30 -10.64 8.77
C GLU A 116 -3.31 -9.54 8.41
N MET A 117 -2.92 -8.28 8.53
CA MET A 117 -3.81 -7.13 8.34
C MET A 117 -3.87 -6.65 6.89
N ALA A 118 -2.73 -6.63 6.19
CA ALA A 118 -2.65 -6.14 4.83
C ALA A 118 -2.46 -7.25 3.77
N GLY A 119 -2.43 -8.51 4.16
CA GLY A 119 -2.33 -9.65 3.25
C GLY A 119 -1.02 -9.73 2.46
N VAL A 120 0.06 -9.13 2.97
CA VAL A 120 1.39 -9.26 2.36
C VAL A 120 1.82 -10.72 2.45
N ARG A 121 2.27 -11.29 1.34
CA ARG A 121 2.64 -12.70 1.29
C ARG A 121 3.92 -12.97 2.08
N LYS A 122 3.92 -14.00 2.91
CA LYS A 122 5.14 -14.44 3.63
C LYS A 122 6.33 -14.68 2.70
N LYS A 123 6.09 -15.17 1.46
CA LYS A 123 7.11 -15.33 0.44
C LYS A 123 7.72 -13.97 0.01
N THR A 124 6.91 -12.93 -0.08
CA THR A 124 7.38 -11.59 -0.43
C THR A 124 8.27 -11.02 0.68
N LEU A 125 7.82 -11.10 1.94
CA LEU A 125 8.60 -10.69 3.10
C LEU A 125 9.94 -11.43 3.20
N ARG A 126 9.95 -12.76 3.05
CA ARG A 126 11.20 -13.55 3.07
C ARG A 126 12.16 -13.22 1.93
N LYS A 127 11.66 -12.90 0.72
CA LYS A 127 12.50 -12.69 -0.45
C LYS A 127 12.97 -11.24 -0.62
N TYR A 128 12.12 -10.29 -0.27
CA TYR A 128 12.32 -8.87 -0.57
C TYR A 128 12.34 -7.99 0.68
N THR A 129 12.22 -8.58 1.86
CA THR A 129 12.16 -7.94 3.16
C THR A 129 10.93 -7.04 3.38
N ALA A 130 10.78 -6.51 4.61
CA ALA A 130 9.74 -5.56 4.97
C ALA A 130 9.85 -4.24 4.19
N VAL A 131 11.07 -3.79 3.90
CA VAL A 131 11.35 -2.53 3.22
C VAL A 131 11.71 -2.82 1.77
N SER A 132 10.69 -2.87 0.93
CA SER A 132 10.86 -3.12 -0.52
C SER A 132 9.66 -2.60 -1.31
N ARG A 133 9.90 -2.37 -2.60
CA ARG A 133 8.85 -2.02 -3.58
C ARG A 133 7.72 -3.06 -3.60
N GLN A 134 8.08 -4.35 -3.53
CA GLN A 134 7.13 -5.46 -3.57
C GLN A 134 6.24 -5.47 -2.32
N THR A 135 6.82 -5.27 -1.15
CA THR A 135 6.09 -5.20 0.11
C THR A 135 5.16 -3.99 0.15
N ALA A 136 5.63 -2.79 -0.23
CA ALA A 136 4.79 -1.60 -0.32
C ALA A 136 3.62 -1.79 -1.30
N LYS A 137 3.86 -2.42 -2.48
CA LYS A 137 2.80 -2.74 -3.45
C LYS A 137 1.73 -3.64 -2.84
N GLU A 138 2.14 -4.71 -2.16
CA GLU A 138 1.21 -5.67 -1.55
C GLU A 138 0.47 -5.06 -0.35
N MET A 139 1.13 -4.24 0.46
CA MET A 139 0.50 -3.47 1.55
C MET A 139 -0.63 -2.58 1.00
N ALA A 140 -0.36 -1.79 -0.04
CA ALA A 140 -1.37 -0.90 -0.62
C ALA A 140 -2.56 -1.67 -1.23
N ALA A 141 -2.29 -2.71 -2.02
CA ALA A 141 -3.34 -3.52 -2.62
C ALA A 141 -4.15 -4.30 -1.58
N GLY A 142 -3.47 -4.85 -0.58
CA GLY A 142 -4.09 -5.63 0.48
C GLY A 142 -4.91 -4.77 1.44
N GLY A 143 -4.39 -3.61 1.82
CA GLY A 143 -5.09 -2.65 2.68
C GLY A 143 -6.39 -2.16 2.03
N ALA A 144 -6.36 -1.78 0.74
CA ALA A 144 -7.57 -1.39 0.02
C ALA A 144 -8.64 -2.49 0.05
N ARG A 145 -8.25 -3.75 -0.15
CA ARG A 145 -9.17 -4.90 -0.08
C ARG A 145 -9.69 -5.14 1.34
N ALA A 146 -8.81 -5.12 2.33
CA ALA A 146 -9.18 -5.39 3.73
C ALA A 146 -10.15 -4.34 4.28
N ALA A 147 -9.93 -3.08 3.94
CA ALA A 147 -10.79 -1.96 4.33
C ALA A 147 -12.01 -1.79 3.41
N LYS A 148 -12.09 -2.50 2.27
CA LYS A 148 -13.08 -2.27 1.20
C LYS A 148 -13.08 -0.80 0.75
N ALA A 149 -11.90 -0.18 0.67
CA ALA A 149 -11.71 1.21 0.30
C ALA A 149 -11.27 1.34 -1.16
N ASP A 150 -11.68 2.43 -1.81
CA ASP A 150 -11.33 2.74 -3.20
C ASP A 150 -9.85 3.08 -3.37
N CYS A 151 -9.25 3.67 -2.33
CA CYS A 151 -7.85 4.06 -2.30
C CYS A 151 -7.14 3.51 -1.07
N CYS A 152 -5.83 3.28 -1.20
CA CYS A 152 -4.96 2.96 -0.07
C CYS A 152 -3.58 3.59 -0.26
N ILE A 153 -3.08 4.25 0.77
CA ILE A 153 -1.67 4.61 0.90
C ILE A 153 -0.98 3.57 1.77
N SER A 154 0.15 3.06 1.33
CA SER A 154 1.05 2.26 2.17
C SER A 154 2.42 2.89 2.27
N VAL A 155 3.06 2.75 3.44
CA VAL A 155 4.43 3.24 3.68
C VAL A 155 5.22 2.20 4.45
N THR A 156 6.41 1.86 3.93
CA THR A 156 7.40 1.03 4.62
C THR A 156 8.79 1.58 4.35
N GLY A 157 9.68 1.60 5.34
CA GLY A 157 11.02 2.20 5.19
C GLY A 157 11.80 2.25 6.48
N TYR A 158 13.04 2.70 6.37
CA TYR A 158 13.99 2.90 7.46
C TYR A 158 14.03 4.37 7.85
N ALA A 159 13.42 4.72 8.99
CA ALA A 159 13.39 6.10 9.48
C ALA A 159 14.59 6.45 10.38
N GLY A 160 15.44 5.46 10.72
CA GLY A 160 16.57 5.62 11.64
C GLY A 160 16.18 5.65 13.11
N PRO A 161 17.16 5.68 14.04
CA PRO A 161 18.58 5.50 13.73
C PRO A 161 18.85 4.12 13.14
N PRO A 162 20.01 3.88 12.49
CA PRO A 162 20.34 2.56 11.94
C PRO A 162 20.42 1.53 13.08
N SER A 163 19.86 0.33 12.85
CA SER A 163 19.95 -0.78 13.80
C SER A 163 21.25 -1.57 13.67
N GLY A 164 21.98 -1.37 12.56
CA GLY A 164 23.18 -2.12 12.22
C GLY A 164 22.92 -3.36 11.38
N GLU A 165 21.69 -3.62 11.00
CA GLU A 165 21.35 -4.74 10.14
C GLU A 165 21.86 -4.53 8.70
N PRO A 166 22.39 -5.59 8.02
CA PRO A 166 22.86 -5.48 6.65
C PRO A 166 21.77 -5.00 5.69
N GLY A 167 22.10 -4.00 4.85
CA GLY A 167 21.19 -3.45 3.85
C GLY A 167 20.19 -2.42 4.38
N GLU A 168 20.32 -1.99 5.64
CA GLU A 168 19.54 -0.89 6.19
C GLU A 168 20.08 0.46 5.69
N GLU A 169 19.32 1.12 4.82
CA GLU A 169 19.61 2.47 4.35
C GLU A 169 18.62 3.44 5.00
N VAL A 170 19.09 4.20 6.01
CA VAL A 170 18.26 5.20 6.67
C VAL A 170 17.79 6.26 5.69
N GLY A 171 16.49 6.52 5.69
CA GLY A 171 15.84 7.42 4.73
C GLY A 171 15.25 6.73 3.51
N LEU A 172 15.61 5.48 3.22
CA LEU A 172 14.95 4.68 2.17
C LEU A 172 13.52 4.34 2.60
N VAL A 173 12.56 4.83 1.83
CA VAL A 173 11.12 4.63 2.06
C VAL A 173 10.42 4.29 0.76
N TYR A 174 9.63 3.23 0.77
CA TYR A 174 8.73 2.86 -0.32
C TYR A 174 7.30 3.30 0.02
N ILE A 175 6.69 4.07 -0.88
CA ILE A 175 5.32 4.55 -0.76
C ILE A 175 4.48 3.89 -1.84
N GLY A 176 3.49 3.08 -1.45
CA GLY A 176 2.51 2.50 -2.35
C GLY A 176 1.21 3.30 -2.34
N CYS A 177 0.64 3.50 -3.51
CA CYS A 177 -0.67 4.13 -3.67
C CYS A 177 -1.55 3.23 -4.54
N ALA A 178 -2.57 2.63 -3.97
CA ALA A 178 -3.61 1.88 -4.68
C ALA A 178 -4.80 2.79 -5.00
N PHE A 179 -5.32 2.69 -6.20
CA PHE A 179 -6.55 3.34 -6.63
C PHE A 179 -7.19 2.54 -7.77
N ARG A 180 -8.48 2.20 -7.64
CA ARG A 180 -9.25 1.43 -8.65
C ARG A 180 -8.49 0.18 -9.14
N GLY A 181 -7.93 -0.60 -8.20
CA GLY A 181 -7.22 -1.85 -8.49
C GLY A 181 -5.79 -1.70 -9.03
N LYS A 182 -5.37 -0.49 -9.44
CA LYS A 182 -4.01 -0.23 -9.90
C LYS A 182 -3.14 0.29 -8.73
N VAL A 183 -1.90 -0.20 -8.63
CA VAL A 183 -0.95 0.25 -7.59
C VAL A 183 0.29 0.86 -8.24
N LYS A 184 0.58 2.12 -7.90
CA LYS A 184 1.87 2.77 -8.16
C LYS A 184 2.73 2.69 -6.89
N VAL A 185 4.04 2.50 -7.03
CA VAL A 185 4.99 2.52 -5.92
C VAL A 185 6.10 3.50 -6.25
N LYS A 186 6.38 4.42 -5.33
CA LYS A 186 7.51 5.35 -5.39
C LYS A 186 8.56 4.95 -4.36
N GLU A 187 9.80 4.91 -4.79
CA GLU A 187 10.98 4.82 -3.95
C GLU A 187 11.43 6.24 -3.62
N CYS A 188 11.72 6.48 -2.36
CA CYS A 188 12.13 7.79 -1.85
C CYS A 188 13.35 7.63 -0.96
N HIS A 189 14.28 8.60 -1.04
CA HIS A 189 15.44 8.72 -0.18
C HIS A 189 15.33 10.05 0.55
N PHE A 190 14.96 9.98 1.81
CA PHE A 190 14.81 11.15 2.68
C PHE A 190 16.05 11.30 3.56
N SER A 191 16.35 12.51 3.97
CA SER A 191 17.46 12.82 4.89
C SER A 191 16.96 13.51 6.15
N GLY A 192 17.76 13.44 7.22
CA GLY A 192 17.46 14.07 8.48
C GLY A 192 17.24 13.09 9.62
N THR A 193 16.71 13.58 10.72
CA THR A 193 16.37 12.81 11.91
C THR A 193 15.20 11.86 11.63
N ARG A 194 15.00 10.88 12.50
CA ARG A 194 13.85 9.97 12.46
C ARG A 194 12.49 10.69 12.31
N GLY A 195 12.33 11.82 13.01
CA GLY A 195 11.12 12.63 12.95
C GLY A 195 10.93 13.25 11.57
N GLU A 196 12.00 13.82 11.02
CA GLU A 196 11.98 14.46 9.69
C GLU A 196 11.75 13.47 8.57
N VAL A 197 12.39 12.29 8.59
CA VAL A 197 12.16 11.22 7.60
C VAL A 197 10.69 10.78 7.60
N ARG A 198 10.10 10.57 8.78
CA ARG A 198 8.68 10.20 8.92
C ARG A 198 7.74 11.29 8.42
N GLU A 199 8.05 12.54 8.72
CA GLU A 199 7.27 13.70 8.26
C GLU A 199 7.31 13.85 6.74
N GLN A 200 8.51 13.75 6.14
CA GLN A 200 8.68 13.79 4.68
C GLN A 200 7.95 12.64 4.00
N ALA A 201 8.00 11.43 4.58
CA ALA A 201 7.28 10.27 4.07
C ALA A 201 5.76 10.46 4.10
N LYS A 202 5.21 11.00 5.19
CA LYS A 202 3.78 11.36 5.32
C LYS A 202 3.38 12.37 4.24
N GLN A 203 4.12 13.46 4.12
CA GLN A 203 3.82 14.53 3.15
C GLN A 203 3.87 14.02 1.70
N LYS A 204 4.91 13.22 1.38
CA LYS A 204 5.04 12.65 0.03
C LYS A 204 3.92 11.66 -0.29
N ALA A 205 3.51 10.85 0.68
CA ALA A 205 2.43 9.88 0.52
C ALA A 205 1.07 10.57 0.24
N LEU A 206 0.75 11.60 1.00
CA LEU A 206 -0.48 12.39 0.81
C LEU A 206 -0.47 13.15 -0.52
N LYS A 207 0.65 13.79 -0.89
CA LYS A 207 0.81 14.44 -2.20
C LYS A 207 0.63 13.44 -3.35
N MET A 208 1.20 12.24 -3.23
CA MET A 208 1.07 11.19 -4.25
C MET A 208 -0.38 10.75 -4.46
N LEU A 209 -1.18 10.65 -3.39
CA LEU A 209 -2.60 10.33 -3.50
C LEU A 209 -3.39 11.50 -4.09
N ALA A 210 -3.17 12.73 -3.63
CA ALA A 210 -3.84 13.93 -4.15
C ALA A 210 -3.69 14.03 -5.68
N VAL A 211 -2.45 14.00 -6.17
CA VAL A 211 -2.13 14.00 -7.60
C VAL A 211 -2.85 12.87 -8.35
N ARG A 212 -2.85 11.67 -7.77
CA ARG A 212 -3.49 10.52 -8.41
C ARG A 212 -5.00 10.64 -8.51
N LEU A 213 -5.62 11.21 -7.50
CA LEU A 213 -7.05 11.47 -7.49
C LEU A 213 -7.43 12.54 -8.52
N GLU A 214 -6.66 13.59 -8.65
CA GLU A 214 -6.93 14.70 -9.57
C GLU A 214 -6.82 14.29 -11.05
N HIS A 215 -5.84 13.44 -11.40
CA HIS A 215 -5.57 13.03 -12.78
C HIS A 215 -6.31 11.79 -13.30
N GLN A 216 -7.07 11.09 -12.48
CA GLN A 216 -7.79 9.87 -12.87
C GLN A 216 -9.32 10.01 -12.65
N GLY A 217 -9.81 11.22 -12.92
CA GLY A 217 -11.26 11.52 -12.99
C GLY A 217 -11.91 10.95 -14.22
#